data_013ee7a44a7fe308a504c31d46068b01
#
_entry.id   013ee7a44a7fe308a504c31d46068b01
#
_cell.length_a   1.000
_cell.length_b   1.000
_cell.length_c   1.000
_cell.angle_alpha   90.00
_cell.angle_beta   90.00
_cell.angle_gamma   90.00
#
_symmetry.space_group_name_H-M   'P 1'
#
loop_
_entity.id
_entity.type
_entity.pdbx_description
1 polymer ?
#
loop_
_entity_poly.entity_id
_entity_poly.type
_entity_poly.pdbx_seq_one_letter_code
_entity_poly.pdbx_strand_id
1 'polypeptide(L)'
;MRVVLDTTILIRAGASPHGLARDLLLATITAKHPLILSNEMSHELAKVLRYPRVMAIHGLPETQIYDFVEFLRETAEVIPHNPVFTAPIRDVNDIIVLETAVIGEADVICPTDQDFFQTARLSVPSEARNCRHGRHRFD
;
A
#
# COMPACT_ATOMS: atom_id res chain seq x y z
N MET A 1 -4.83 10.05 10.87
CA MET A 1 -3.43 9.68 10.62
C MET A 1 -3.23 9.46 9.12
N ARG A 2 -2.11 9.89 8.61
CA ARG A 2 -1.74 9.66 7.20
C ARG A 2 -1.16 8.25 7.09
N VAL A 3 -1.75 7.42 6.23
CA VAL A 3 -1.48 5.97 6.20
C VAL A 3 -0.96 5.56 4.83
N VAL A 4 0.11 4.74 4.81
CA VAL A 4 0.56 4.05 3.62
C VAL A 4 0.36 2.55 3.85
N LEU A 5 -0.34 1.90 2.93
CA LEU A 5 -0.48 0.45 2.91
C LEU A 5 0.52 -0.12 1.90
N ASP A 6 1.22 -1.17 2.29
CA ASP A 6 2.15 -1.87 1.39
C ASP A 6 1.41 -2.33 0.13
N THR A 7 2.10 -2.32 -0.99
CA THR A 7 1.55 -2.78 -2.27
C THR A 7 0.95 -4.17 -2.16
N THR A 8 1.56 -5.08 -1.40
CA THR A 8 1.03 -6.43 -1.18
C THR A 8 -0.35 -6.40 -0.53
N ILE A 9 -0.56 -5.49 0.43
CA ILE A 9 -1.87 -5.33 1.07
C ILE A 9 -2.89 -4.83 0.05
N LEU A 10 -2.52 -3.86 -0.77
CA LEU A 10 -3.40 -3.32 -1.81
C LEU A 10 -3.75 -4.38 -2.86
N ILE A 11 -2.78 -5.21 -3.25
CA ILE A 11 -3.02 -6.31 -4.18
C ILE A 11 -4.03 -7.30 -3.59
N ARG A 12 -3.84 -7.68 -2.35
CA ARG A 12 -4.76 -8.60 -1.67
C ARG A 12 -6.15 -8.00 -1.50
N ALA A 13 -6.22 -6.69 -1.23
CA ALA A 13 -7.51 -6.00 -1.11
C ALA A 13 -8.26 -6.00 -2.44
N GLY A 14 -7.55 -5.83 -3.54
CA GLY A 14 -8.15 -5.88 -4.87
C GLY A 14 -8.56 -7.28 -5.29
N ALA A 15 -7.73 -8.28 -4.96
CA ALA A 15 -7.93 -9.65 -5.41
C ALA A 15 -8.97 -10.41 -4.58
N SER A 16 -9.19 -10.02 -3.32
CA SER A 16 -10.09 -10.73 -2.43
C SER A 16 -11.06 -9.76 -1.74
N PRO A 17 -12.32 -9.65 -2.24
CA PRO A 17 -13.29 -8.69 -1.69
C PRO A 17 -13.67 -8.95 -0.24
N HIS A 18 -13.49 -10.16 0.25
CA HIS A 18 -13.92 -10.55 1.60
C HIS A 18 -12.75 -10.85 2.53
N GLY A 19 -11.52 -10.48 2.13
CA GLY A 19 -10.34 -10.73 2.94
C GLY A 19 -10.03 -9.62 3.93
N LEU A 20 -9.10 -9.90 4.85
CA LEU A 20 -8.66 -8.93 5.85
C LEU A 20 -8.01 -7.68 5.23
N ALA A 21 -7.32 -7.84 4.11
CA ALA A 21 -6.69 -6.71 3.44
C ALA A 21 -7.75 -5.70 2.96
N ARG A 22 -8.85 -6.19 2.40
CA ARG A 22 -9.96 -5.33 1.97
C ARG A 22 -10.59 -4.66 3.18
N ASP A 23 -10.76 -5.39 4.29
CA ASP A 23 -11.32 -4.84 5.52
C ASP A 23 -10.44 -3.72 6.07
N LEU A 24 -9.13 -3.91 6.06
CA LEU A 24 -8.18 -2.89 6.50
C LEU A 24 -8.27 -1.63 5.63
N LEU A 25 -8.30 -1.81 4.31
CA LEU A 25 -8.42 -0.70 3.37
C LEU A 25 -9.70 0.09 3.63
N LEU A 26 -10.82 -0.60 3.71
CA LEU A 26 -12.12 0.05 3.90
C LEU A 26 -12.23 0.72 5.27
N ALA A 27 -11.66 0.11 6.31
CA ALA A 27 -11.63 0.70 7.65
C ALA A 27 -10.81 1.99 7.66
N THR A 28 -9.68 2.02 6.96
CA THR A 28 -8.85 3.21 6.84
C THR A 28 -9.62 4.35 6.19
N ILE A 29 -10.31 4.04 5.09
CA ILE A 29 -11.08 5.04 4.34
C ILE A 29 -12.28 5.52 5.16
N THR A 30 -13.00 4.60 5.79
CA THR A 30 -14.19 4.91 6.58
C THR A 30 -13.85 5.78 7.79
N ALA A 31 -12.70 5.52 8.42
CA ALA A 31 -12.23 6.33 9.54
C ALA A 31 -11.66 7.67 9.10
N LYS A 32 -11.71 7.97 7.81
CA LYS A 32 -11.22 9.23 7.22
C LYS A 32 -9.75 9.49 7.44
N HIS A 33 -8.95 8.44 7.57
CA HIS A 33 -7.50 8.58 7.56
C HIS A 33 -7.05 8.77 6.11
N PRO A 34 -6.26 9.82 5.81
CA PRO A 34 -5.74 9.99 4.46
C PRO A 34 -4.89 8.78 4.06
N LEU A 35 -5.28 8.12 2.98
CA LEU A 35 -4.51 7.04 2.38
C LEU A 35 -3.53 7.67 1.41
N ILE A 36 -2.24 7.40 1.58
CA ILE A 36 -1.20 7.97 0.74
C ILE A 36 -0.80 6.94 -0.30
N LEU A 37 -0.77 7.35 -1.56
CA LEU A 37 -0.43 6.48 -2.69
C LEU A 37 0.49 7.25 -3.61
N SER A 38 1.55 6.60 -4.11
CA SER A 38 2.37 7.21 -5.14
C SER A 38 1.95 6.71 -6.52
N ASN A 39 2.33 7.46 -7.56
CA ASN A 39 2.12 7.01 -8.94
C ASN A 39 2.80 5.67 -9.17
N GLU A 40 3.99 5.47 -8.62
CA GLU A 40 4.74 4.22 -8.78
C GLU A 40 4.00 3.04 -8.14
N MET A 41 3.45 3.23 -6.96
CA MET A 41 2.66 2.18 -6.30
C MET A 41 1.41 1.84 -7.12
N SER A 42 0.74 2.83 -7.65
CA SER A 42 -0.44 2.65 -8.48
C SER A 42 -0.12 1.86 -9.75
N HIS A 43 1.00 2.19 -10.41
CA HIS A 43 1.47 1.46 -11.59
C HIS A 43 1.81 0.01 -11.26
N GLU A 44 2.52 -0.21 -10.17
CA GLU A 44 2.89 -1.56 -9.74
C GLU A 44 1.66 -2.39 -9.41
N LEU A 45 0.71 -1.81 -8.71
CA LEU A 45 -0.56 -2.47 -8.39
C LEU A 45 -1.31 -2.89 -9.66
N ALA A 46 -1.45 -1.97 -10.60
CA ALA A 46 -2.13 -2.25 -11.86
C ALA A 46 -1.43 -3.36 -12.66
N LYS A 47 -0.11 -3.35 -12.64
CA LYS A 47 0.70 -4.34 -13.35
C LYS A 47 0.57 -5.73 -12.73
N VAL A 48 0.71 -5.82 -11.40
CA VAL A 48 0.69 -7.11 -10.71
C VAL A 48 -0.69 -7.75 -10.75
N LEU A 49 -1.76 -6.98 -10.64
CA LEU A 49 -3.11 -7.52 -10.73
C LEU A 49 -3.40 -8.14 -12.09
N ARG A 50 -2.65 -7.77 -13.12
CA ARG A 50 -2.78 -8.31 -14.47
C ARG A 50 -1.82 -9.44 -14.79
N TYR A 51 -0.96 -9.84 -13.86
CA TYR A 51 -0.10 -11.01 -14.08
C TYR A 51 -0.99 -12.26 -14.23
N PRO A 52 -0.73 -13.12 -15.23
CA PRO A 52 -1.55 -14.32 -15.45
C PRO A 52 -1.73 -15.18 -14.20
N ARG A 53 -0.66 -15.32 -13.42
CA ARG A 53 -0.69 -16.10 -12.18
C ARG A 53 -1.65 -15.49 -11.15
N VAL A 54 -1.65 -14.17 -11.06
CA VAL A 54 -2.51 -13.45 -10.11
C VAL A 54 -3.94 -13.43 -10.62
N MET A 55 -4.15 -13.22 -11.91
CA MET A 55 -5.47 -13.26 -12.52
C MET A 55 -6.13 -14.63 -12.36
N ALA A 56 -5.33 -15.71 -12.39
CA ALA A 56 -5.85 -17.05 -12.16
C ALA A 56 -6.41 -17.22 -10.74
N ILE A 57 -5.90 -16.46 -9.78
CA ILE A 57 -6.36 -16.52 -8.40
C ILE A 57 -7.64 -15.72 -8.19
N HIS A 58 -7.70 -14.46 -8.67
CA HIS A 58 -8.84 -13.60 -8.37
C HIS A 58 -9.98 -13.70 -9.41
N GLY A 59 -9.67 -14.08 -10.66
CA GLY A 59 -10.69 -14.24 -11.70
C GLY A 59 -11.41 -12.96 -12.09
N LEU A 60 -10.85 -11.79 -11.78
CA LEU A 60 -11.53 -10.52 -12.05
C LEU A 60 -11.36 -10.11 -13.51
N PRO A 61 -12.40 -9.56 -14.15
CA PRO A 61 -12.26 -9.00 -15.50
C PRO A 61 -11.46 -7.71 -15.47
N GLU A 62 -10.90 -7.35 -16.62
CA GLU A 62 -10.08 -6.16 -16.77
C GLU A 62 -10.78 -4.89 -16.27
N THR A 63 -12.09 -4.78 -16.51
CA THR A 63 -12.87 -3.62 -16.09
C THR A 63 -12.87 -3.45 -14.57
N GLN A 64 -12.95 -4.55 -13.81
CA GLN A 64 -12.94 -4.49 -12.36
C GLN A 64 -11.57 -4.17 -11.81
N ILE A 65 -10.51 -4.64 -12.47
CA ILE A 65 -9.14 -4.27 -12.09
C ILE A 65 -8.94 -2.77 -12.28
N TYR A 66 -9.35 -2.25 -13.44
CA TYR A 66 -9.26 -0.82 -13.73
C TYR A 66 -10.05 -0.01 -12.71
N ASP A 67 -11.27 -0.42 -12.42
CA ASP A 67 -12.13 0.30 -11.48
C ASP A 67 -11.53 0.33 -10.08
N PHE A 68 -10.92 -0.75 -9.63
CA PHE A 68 -10.28 -0.80 -8.33
C PHE A 68 -9.10 0.17 -8.24
N VAL A 69 -8.23 0.19 -9.24
CA VAL A 69 -7.08 1.09 -9.28
C VAL A 69 -7.54 2.54 -9.32
N GLU A 70 -8.54 2.85 -10.14
CA GLU A 70 -9.09 4.21 -10.21
C GLU A 70 -9.75 4.63 -8.90
N PHE A 71 -10.46 3.71 -8.24
CA PHE A 71 -11.03 3.97 -6.93
C PHE A 71 -9.96 4.38 -5.93
N LEU A 72 -8.82 3.67 -5.92
CA LEU A 72 -7.72 4.02 -5.04
C LEU A 72 -7.13 5.39 -5.38
N ARG A 73 -6.93 5.66 -6.66
CA ARG A 73 -6.37 6.94 -7.10
C ARG A 73 -7.29 8.11 -6.76
N GLU A 74 -8.59 7.92 -6.83
CA GLU A 74 -9.57 8.97 -6.50
C GLU A 74 -9.70 9.16 -4.99
N THR A 75 -9.58 8.08 -4.22
CA THR A 75 -9.76 8.11 -2.78
C THR A 75 -8.49 8.54 -2.05
N ALA A 76 -7.33 8.13 -2.55
CA ALA A 76 -6.05 8.39 -1.92
C ALA A 76 -5.53 9.79 -2.26
N GLU A 77 -4.63 10.27 -1.40
CA GLU A 77 -3.78 11.40 -1.75
C GLU A 77 -2.61 10.87 -2.57
N VAL A 78 -2.60 11.16 -3.86
CA VAL A 78 -1.59 10.66 -4.79
C VAL A 78 -0.42 11.62 -4.84
N ILE A 79 0.77 11.14 -4.51
CA ILE A 79 2.00 11.93 -4.54
C ILE A 79 2.87 11.51 -5.72
N PRO A 80 3.70 12.42 -6.24
CA PRO A 80 4.66 12.05 -7.28
C PRO A 80 5.80 11.22 -6.70
N HIS A 81 6.39 10.37 -7.53
CA HIS A 81 7.59 9.62 -7.15
C HIS A 81 8.82 10.54 -7.15
N ASN A 82 9.68 10.39 -6.14
CA ASN A 82 10.96 11.09 -6.08
C ASN A 82 12.09 10.05 -6.12
N PRO A 83 12.81 9.91 -7.24
CA PRO A 83 13.82 8.87 -7.39
C PRO A 83 15.12 9.11 -6.62
N VAL A 84 15.23 10.22 -5.89
CA VAL A 84 16.48 10.57 -5.18
C VAL A 84 16.65 9.79 -3.89
N PHE A 85 15.56 9.31 -3.30
CA PHE A 85 15.62 8.59 -2.03
C PHE A 85 16.30 7.23 -2.21
N THR A 86 17.19 6.87 -1.26
CA THR A 86 17.83 5.56 -1.22
C THR A 86 17.68 4.94 0.16
N ALA A 87 17.47 3.63 0.20
CA ALA A 87 17.35 2.89 1.45
C ALA A 87 17.99 1.50 1.28
N PRO A 88 18.53 0.92 2.37
CA PRO A 88 19.15 -0.41 2.30
C PRO A 88 18.09 -1.52 2.29
N ILE A 89 17.31 -1.58 1.22
CA ILE A 89 16.23 -2.55 1.04
C ILE A 89 16.53 -3.33 -0.23
N ARG A 90 16.30 -4.64 -0.19
CA ARG A 90 16.58 -5.52 -1.31
C ARG A 90 15.54 -5.44 -2.43
N ASP A 91 14.29 -5.23 -2.07
CA ASP A 91 13.17 -5.23 -3.02
C ASP A 91 12.88 -3.80 -3.46
N VAL A 92 12.88 -3.57 -4.77
CA VAL A 92 12.58 -2.24 -5.35
C VAL A 92 11.18 -1.77 -4.97
N ASN A 93 10.22 -2.69 -4.89
CA ASN A 93 8.85 -2.32 -4.51
C ASN A 93 8.77 -1.83 -3.06
N ASP A 94 9.58 -2.40 -2.17
CA ASP A 94 9.66 -1.93 -0.79
C ASP A 94 10.27 -0.53 -0.71
N ILE A 95 11.24 -0.24 -1.56
CA ILE A 95 11.82 1.11 -1.65
C ILE A 95 10.74 2.11 -2.06
N ILE A 96 9.93 1.77 -3.05
CA ILE A 96 8.84 2.64 -3.52
C ILE A 96 7.85 2.93 -2.40
N VAL A 97 7.48 1.91 -1.62
CA VAL A 97 6.56 2.08 -0.50
C VAL A 97 7.17 3.00 0.57
N LEU A 98 8.44 2.79 0.89
CA LEU A 98 9.13 3.60 1.89
C LEU A 98 9.29 5.06 1.42
N GLU A 99 9.65 5.27 0.15
CA GLU A 99 9.72 6.62 -0.42
C GLU A 99 8.37 7.32 -0.36
N THR A 100 7.29 6.59 -0.68
CA THR A 100 5.94 7.13 -0.62
C THR A 100 5.62 7.61 0.80
N ALA A 101 5.99 6.82 1.80
CA ALA A 101 5.74 7.18 3.20
C ALA A 101 6.52 8.42 3.61
N VAL A 102 7.78 8.51 3.20
CA VAL A 102 8.64 9.64 3.56
C VAL A 102 8.16 10.91 2.87
N ILE A 103 7.96 10.86 1.56
CA ILE A 103 7.55 12.03 0.77
C ILE A 103 6.14 12.49 1.16
N GLY A 104 5.23 11.53 1.39
CA GLY A 104 3.86 11.81 1.78
C GLY A 104 3.69 12.13 3.25
N GLU A 105 4.76 12.13 4.02
CA GLU A 105 4.73 12.42 5.46
C GLU A 105 3.74 11.53 6.19
N ALA A 106 3.83 10.22 5.95
CA ALA A 106 2.94 9.24 6.54
C ALA A 106 3.20 9.09 8.04
N ASP A 107 2.12 8.93 8.78
CA ASP A 107 2.21 8.64 10.22
C ASP A 107 2.32 7.13 10.47
N VAL A 108 1.77 6.34 9.57
CA VAL A 108 1.69 4.88 9.72
C VAL A 108 2.00 4.20 8.40
N ILE A 109 2.81 3.14 8.45
CA ILE A 109 3.05 2.25 7.32
C ILE A 109 2.59 0.86 7.72
N CYS A 110 1.83 0.19 6.86
CA CYS A 110 1.40 -1.19 7.08
C CYS A 110 2.17 -2.11 6.13
N PRO A 111 3.34 -2.60 6.54
CA PRO A 111 4.12 -3.53 5.75
C PRO A 111 3.67 -4.97 6.01
N THR A 112 3.91 -5.85 5.02
CA THR A 112 3.72 -7.28 5.20
C THR A 112 5.03 -8.01 5.42
N ASP A 113 6.16 -7.38 5.05
CA ASP A 113 7.49 -7.97 5.10
C ASP A 113 8.23 -7.50 6.35
N GLN A 114 8.85 -8.44 7.07
CA GLN A 114 9.55 -8.14 8.32
C GLN A 114 10.78 -7.27 8.06
N ASP A 115 11.54 -7.54 6.99
CA ASP A 115 12.73 -6.75 6.67
C ASP A 115 12.36 -5.33 6.33
N PHE A 116 11.27 -5.13 5.59
CA PHE A 116 10.76 -3.80 5.29
C PHE A 116 10.44 -3.05 6.58
N PHE A 117 9.75 -3.72 7.51
CA PHE A 117 9.36 -3.10 8.78
C PHE A 117 10.58 -2.63 9.56
N GLN A 118 11.64 -3.46 9.63
CA GLN A 118 12.86 -3.10 10.35
C GLN A 118 13.55 -1.91 9.70
N THR A 119 13.61 -1.88 8.38
CA THR A 119 14.22 -0.76 7.66
C THR A 119 13.41 0.52 7.87
N ALA A 120 12.09 0.42 7.85
CA ALA A 120 11.20 1.57 8.07
C ALA A 120 11.41 2.20 9.45
N ARG A 121 11.77 1.39 10.45
CA ARG A 121 12.08 1.89 11.80
C ARG A 121 13.24 2.86 11.82
N LEU A 122 14.13 2.79 10.84
CA LEU A 122 15.30 3.65 10.76
C LEU A 122 15.07 4.90 9.92
N SER A 123 14.03 4.90 9.07
CA SER A 123 13.87 5.90 8.01
C SER A 123 12.59 6.72 8.09
N VAL A 124 11.60 6.33 8.91
CA VAL A 124 10.29 6.99 8.99
C VAL A 124 9.97 7.38 10.43
N PRO A 125 8.99 8.28 10.65
CA PRO A 125 8.58 8.68 12.00
C PRO A 125 8.15 7.49 12.86
N SER A 126 8.26 7.64 14.17
CA SER A 126 7.97 6.57 15.11
C SER A 126 6.54 6.06 15.00
N GLU A 127 5.61 6.93 14.72
CA GLU A 127 4.20 6.58 14.56
C GLU A 127 3.99 5.62 13.39
N ALA A 128 4.70 5.84 12.30
CA ALA A 128 4.58 5.01 11.11
C ALA A 128 5.13 3.59 11.33
N ARG A 129 5.98 3.41 12.36
CA ARG A 129 6.61 2.12 12.62
C ARG A 129 5.70 1.15 13.36
N ASN A 130 4.55 1.61 13.82
CA ASN A 130 3.67 0.83 14.69
C ASN A 130 2.50 0.16 13.97
N CYS A 131 2.47 0.22 12.65
CA CYS A 131 1.35 -0.34 11.88
C CYS A 131 1.17 -1.85 12.11
N ARG A 132 2.24 -2.55 12.46
CA ARG A 132 2.15 -3.98 12.77
C ARG A 132 1.11 -4.26 13.85
N HIS A 133 1.03 -3.38 14.85
CA HIS A 133 0.00 -3.49 15.90
C HIS A 133 -1.31 -2.84 15.47
N GLY A 134 -1.23 -1.81 14.64
CA GLY A 134 -2.41 -1.13 14.11
C GLY A 134 -3.30 -2.02 13.28
N ARG A 135 -2.72 -3.03 12.63
CA ARG A 135 -3.49 -3.97 11.85
C ARG A 135 -4.56 -4.69 12.67
N HIS A 136 -4.27 -4.95 13.93
CA HIS A 136 -5.23 -5.59 14.83
C HIS A 136 -6.35 -4.64 15.30
N ARG A 137 -6.15 -3.34 15.17
CA ARG A 137 -7.18 -2.37 15.53
C ARG A 137 -8.27 -2.25 14.48
N PHE A 138 -7.93 -2.57 13.23
CA PHE A 138 -8.86 -2.47 12.11
C PHE A 138 -9.61 -3.78 11.87
N ASP A 139 -9.17 -4.84 12.48
CA ASP A 139 -9.80 -6.14 12.42
C ASP A 139 -10.86 -6.25 13.53
#